data_8a04f6ca0813567b8d61347f7cc1c12c
#
_entry.id   8a04f6ca0813567b8d61347f7cc1c12c
#
_cell.length_a   1.000
_cell.length_b   1.000
_cell.length_c   1.000
_cell.angle_alpha   90.00
_cell.angle_beta   90.00
_cell.angle_gamma   90.00
#
_symmetry.space_group_name_H-M   'P 1'
#
loop_
_entity.id
_entity.type
_entity.pdbx_description
1 polymer ?
#
loop_
_entity_poly.entity_id
_entity_poly.type
_entity_poly.pdbx_seq_one_letter_code
_entity_poly.pdbx_strand_id
1 'polypeptide(L)'
;MAANGAKGRKVMRVLVVDNYDSFTYNLVQYLGELGAEPIVWRNDRFRLEEVEALDPDRILISPGPCTPFEAGLSVPLVQRYAPRYPILGVCLGHQAIGAAFGGKVVPAPVLMHGKVSPIHHDGTGVFRGLDSPFPATRYHSLAVVEVPEALVVNAWAEEAGGRTVMGFRHRDYPTHGVQFHPESYLTEAGKLILKNFLEDPWTR
;
A
#
# COMPACT_ATOMS: atom_id res chain seq x y z
N MET A 1 22.28 3.76 -42.76
CA MET A 1 21.14 3.07 -42.13
C MET A 1 21.50 2.82 -40.68
N ALA A 2 21.03 3.66 -39.77
CA ALA A 2 21.30 3.53 -38.34
C ALA A 2 20.19 2.67 -37.72
N ALA A 3 20.58 1.50 -37.19
CA ALA A 3 19.70 0.64 -36.44
C ALA A 3 19.35 1.32 -35.10
N ASN A 4 18.13 1.81 -34.98
CA ASN A 4 17.56 2.25 -33.71
C ASN A 4 17.42 1.01 -32.81
N GLY A 5 18.41 0.77 -31.94
CA GLY A 5 18.31 -0.17 -30.86
C GLY A 5 17.25 0.29 -29.87
N ALA A 6 16.07 -0.31 -29.91
CA ALA A 6 15.10 -0.19 -28.85
C ALA A 6 15.78 -0.67 -27.56
N LYS A 7 16.19 0.26 -26.68
CA LYS A 7 16.61 -0.07 -25.30
C LYS A 7 15.43 -0.76 -24.65
N GLY A 8 15.52 -2.06 -24.42
CA GLY A 8 14.51 -2.86 -23.75
C GLY A 8 14.11 -2.15 -22.44
N ARG A 9 12.83 -1.86 -22.28
CA ARG A 9 12.28 -1.24 -21.07
C ARG A 9 12.56 -2.19 -19.91
N LYS A 10 13.40 -1.76 -18.96
CA LYS A 10 13.73 -2.56 -17.78
C LYS A 10 12.41 -2.89 -17.06
N VAL A 11 12.14 -4.18 -16.82
CA VAL A 11 10.96 -4.61 -16.07
C VAL A 11 11.07 -4.10 -14.64
N MET A 12 10.01 -3.46 -14.14
CA MET A 12 9.96 -2.91 -12.80
C MET A 12 9.86 -4.04 -11.78
N ARG A 13 10.80 -4.13 -10.83
CA ARG A 13 10.80 -5.13 -9.76
C ARG A 13 10.12 -4.56 -8.52
N VAL A 14 9.12 -5.29 -8.03
CA VAL A 14 8.36 -4.91 -6.83
C VAL A 14 8.59 -5.96 -5.74
N LEU A 15 9.25 -5.57 -4.65
CA LEU A 15 9.30 -6.40 -3.46
C LEU A 15 7.92 -6.40 -2.80
N VAL A 16 7.32 -7.57 -2.69
CA VAL A 16 6.06 -7.79 -1.96
C VAL A 16 6.37 -8.43 -0.62
N VAL A 17 6.16 -7.69 0.47
CA VAL A 17 6.29 -8.22 1.83
C VAL A 17 4.98 -8.90 2.19
N ASP A 18 5.03 -10.23 2.28
CA ASP A 18 3.88 -11.08 2.61
C ASP A 18 3.70 -11.19 4.13
N ASN A 19 2.64 -10.61 4.65
CA ASN A 19 2.25 -10.69 6.06
C ASN A 19 1.43 -11.96 6.38
N TYR A 20 1.68 -13.07 5.68
CA TYR A 20 0.97 -14.33 5.86
C TYR A 20 -0.53 -14.21 5.58
N ASP A 21 -0.86 -13.50 4.51
CA ASP A 21 -2.23 -13.24 4.10
C ASP A 21 -2.62 -14.02 2.84
N SER A 22 -3.85 -14.56 2.82
CA SER A 22 -4.36 -15.31 1.67
C SER A 22 -4.59 -14.44 0.44
N PHE A 23 -4.75 -13.12 0.60
CA PHE A 23 -4.95 -12.17 -0.50
C PHE A 23 -3.66 -11.61 -1.10
N THR A 24 -2.49 -11.89 -0.51
CA THR A 24 -1.20 -11.40 -1.02
C THR A 24 -1.01 -11.76 -2.49
N TYR A 25 -1.34 -12.99 -2.90
CA TYR A 25 -1.14 -13.44 -4.28
C TYR A 25 -2.11 -12.82 -5.28
N ASN A 26 -3.26 -12.27 -4.86
CA ASN A 26 -4.10 -11.46 -5.72
C ASN A 26 -3.40 -10.12 -6.07
N LEU A 27 -2.69 -9.51 -5.11
CA LEU A 27 -1.85 -8.35 -5.36
C LEU A 27 -0.70 -8.69 -6.30
N VAL A 28 -0.03 -9.84 -6.08
CA VAL A 28 1.05 -10.34 -6.94
C VAL A 28 0.56 -10.53 -8.37
N GLN A 29 -0.62 -11.13 -8.56
CA GLN A 29 -1.21 -11.29 -9.87
C GLN A 29 -1.49 -9.96 -10.56
N TYR A 30 -2.09 -8.99 -9.86
CA TYR A 30 -2.38 -7.67 -10.43
C TYR A 30 -1.09 -6.91 -10.82
N LEU A 31 -0.05 -6.99 -10.00
CA LEU A 31 1.25 -6.41 -10.34
C LEU A 31 1.83 -7.03 -11.62
N GLY A 32 1.76 -8.37 -11.75
CA GLY A 32 2.19 -9.09 -12.95
C GLY A 32 1.37 -8.69 -14.20
N GLU A 33 0.05 -8.58 -14.08
CA GLU A 33 -0.83 -8.13 -15.16
C GLU A 33 -0.53 -6.68 -15.60
N LEU A 34 -0.04 -5.85 -14.68
CA LEU A 34 0.40 -4.47 -14.95
C LEU A 34 1.84 -4.38 -15.49
N GLY A 35 2.49 -5.53 -15.73
CA GLY A 35 3.81 -5.63 -16.34
C GLY A 35 4.99 -5.47 -15.36
N ALA A 36 4.75 -5.54 -14.05
CA ALA A 36 5.80 -5.58 -13.05
C ALA A 36 6.27 -7.02 -12.78
N GLU A 37 7.46 -7.16 -12.20
CA GLU A 37 7.99 -8.42 -11.68
C GLU A 37 7.88 -8.41 -10.15
N PRO A 38 6.87 -9.08 -9.55
CA PRO A 38 6.73 -9.18 -8.11
C PRO A 38 7.72 -10.21 -7.54
N ILE A 39 8.38 -9.85 -6.45
CA ILE A 39 9.29 -10.70 -5.69
C ILE A 39 8.74 -10.81 -4.28
N VAL A 40 8.27 -11.99 -3.88
CA VAL A 40 7.53 -12.20 -2.62
C VAL A 40 8.48 -12.70 -1.53
N TRP A 41 8.59 -11.92 -0.45
CA TRP A 41 9.29 -12.33 0.77
C TRP A 41 8.33 -12.30 1.95
N ARG A 42 8.36 -13.32 2.78
CA ARG A 42 7.63 -13.35 4.04
C ARG A 42 8.21 -12.35 5.03
N ASN A 43 7.36 -11.67 5.80
CA ASN A 43 7.70 -10.55 6.68
C ASN A 43 8.75 -10.86 7.75
N ASP A 44 9.02 -12.14 8.02
CA ASP A 44 9.96 -12.65 9.02
C ASP A 44 11.10 -13.51 8.43
N ARG A 45 11.22 -13.56 7.09
CA ARG A 45 12.15 -14.46 6.38
C ARG A 45 13.23 -13.74 5.57
N PHE A 46 13.57 -12.53 5.94
CA PHE A 46 14.66 -11.76 5.38
C PHE A 46 15.28 -10.84 6.44
N ARG A 47 16.42 -10.26 6.13
CA ARG A 47 17.04 -9.18 6.90
C ARG A 47 16.86 -7.88 6.14
N LEU A 48 16.78 -6.75 6.85
CA LEU A 48 16.57 -5.45 6.20
C LEU A 48 17.65 -5.13 5.16
N GLU A 49 18.90 -5.52 5.41
CA GLU A 49 20.03 -5.30 4.50
C GLU A 49 19.86 -6.02 3.15
N GLU A 50 19.10 -7.11 3.13
CA GLU A 50 18.84 -7.86 1.89
C GLU A 50 17.93 -7.08 0.94
N VAL A 51 17.12 -6.14 1.44
CA VAL A 51 16.33 -5.22 0.61
C VAL A 51 17.25 -4.31 -0.22
N GLU A 52 18.36 -3.85 0.37
CA GLU A 52 19.35 -3.04 -0.35
C GLU A 52 20.09 -3.85 -1.42
N ALA A 53 20.41 -5.11 -1.11
CA ALA A 53 21.03 -6.02 -2.07
C ALA A 53 20.09 -6.39 -3.22
N LEU A 54 18.80 -6.54 -2.94
CA LEU A 54 17.77 -6.75 -3.96
C LEU A 54 17.59 -5.50 -4.83
N ASP A 55 17.68 -4.32 -4.22
CA ASP A 55 17.48 -3.01 -4.85
C ASP A 55 16.21 -2.95 -5.71
N PRO A 56 15.01 -3.16 -5.12
CA PRO A 56 13.75 -3.14 -5.85
C PRO A 56 13.42 -1.74 -6.36
N ASP A 57 12.59 -1.66 -7.39
CA ASP A 57 12.08 -0.37 -7.87
C ASP A 57 10.94 0.16 -6.98
N ARG A 58 10.18 -0.75 -6.34
CA ARG A 58 9.04 -0.47 -5.46
C ARG A 58 8.94 -1.51 -4.36
N ILE A 59 8.25 -1.16 -3.28
CA ILE A 59 7.92 -2.08 -2.18
C ILE A 59 6.41 -2.04 -1.93
N LEU A 60 5.76 -3.19 -1.86
CA LEU A 60 4.37 -3.34 -1.45
C LEU A 60 4.31 -4.17 -0.18
N ILE A 61 3.61 -3.67 0.85
CA ILE A 61 3.40 -4.38 2.11
C ILE A 61 1.96 -4.87 2.13
N SER A 62 1.78 -6.19 2.20
CA SER A 62 0.49 -6.86 2.04
C SER A 62 -0.44 -6.66 3.23
N PRO A 63 -1.74 -6.97 3.07
CA PRO A 63 -2.63 -7.28 4.18
C PRO A 63 -2.05 -8.37 5.08
N GLY A 64 -2.64 -8.57 6.24
CA GLY A 64 -2.27 -9.63 7.15
C GLY A 64 -3.09 -9.64 8.44
N PRO A 65 -2.95 -10.68 9.26
CA PRO A 65 -3.64 -10.79 10.54
C PRO A 65 -2.98 -9.96 11.64
N CYS A 66 -3.66 -9.85 12.77
CA CYS A 66 -3.18 -9.25 14.01
C CYS A 66 -2.90 -7.74 13.90
N THR A 67 -1.84 -7.26 14.52
CA THR A 67 -1.46 -5.85 14.55
C THR A 67 -0.19 -5.60 13.73
N PRO A 68 0.09 -4.36 13.32
CA PRO A 68 1.32 -4.05 12.59
C PRO A 68 2.59 -4.30 13.42
N PHE A 69 2.50 -4.32 14.75
CA PHE A 69 3.63 -4.61 15.65
C PHE A 69 3.98 -6.10 15.70
N GLU A 70 3.05 -6.95 15.25
CA GLU A 70 3.24 -8.41 15.11
C GLU A 70 3.52 -8.82 13.65
N ALA A 71 3.67 -7.85 12.75
CA ALA A 71 3.89 -8.05 11.32
C ALA A 71 5.40 -8.13 10.96
N GLY A 72 6.20 -8.81 11.78
CA GLY A 72 7.61 -9.04 11.52
C GLY A 72 8.39 -7.77 11.24
N LEU A 73 9.00 -7.69 10.05
CA LEU A 73 9.82 -6.55 9.63
C LEU A 73 9.05 -5.41 8.95
N SER A 74 7.71 -5.47 8.87
CA SER A 74 6.92 -4.46 8.13
C SER A 74 7.12 -3.04 8.65
N VAL A 75 7.03 -2.81 9.97
CA VAL A 75 7.27 -1.47 10.56
C VAL A 75 8.73 -1.04 10.43
N PRO A 76 9.74 -1.84 10.83
CA PRO A 76 11.15 -1.48 10.66
C PRO A 76 11.55 -1.21 9.20
N LEU A 77 10.96 -1.93 8.25
CA LEU A 77 11.20 -1.72 6.82
C LEU A 77 10.74 -0.33 6.38
N VAL A 78 9.54 0.09 6.77
CA VAL A 78 9.04 1.44 6.46
C VAL A 78 9.94 2.50 7.10
N GLN A 79 10.30 2.37 8.37
CA GLN A 79 11.16 3.33 9.08
C GLN A 79 12.51 3.52 8.38
N ARG A 80 13.09 2.42 7.87
CA ARG A 80 14.41 2.48 7.22
C ARG A 80 14.35 2.92 5.77
N TYR A 81 13.33 2.50 5.02
CA TYR A 81 13.34 2.58 3.57
C TYR A 81 12.34 3.54 2.92
N ALA A 82 11.44 4.17 3.69
CA ALA A 82 10.51 5.16 3.13
C ALA A 82 11.22 6.33 2.40
N PRO A 83 12.39 6.82 2.85
CA PRO A 83 13.11 7.87 2.12
C PRO A 83 13.75 7.39 0.80
N ARG A 84 13.88 6.07 0.61
CA ARG A 84 14.68 5.50 -0.48
C ARG A 84 13.84 4.83 -1.57
N TYR A 85 12.77 4.16 -1.19
CA TYR A 85 11.93 3.40 -2.11
C TYR A 85 10.47 3.86 -2.04
N PRO A 86 9.76 3.91 -3.17
CA PRO A 86 8.31 4.02 -3.14
C PRO A 86 7.69 2.83 -2.45
N ILE A 87 6.80 3.10 -1.49
CA ILE A 87 6.13 2.09 -0.66
C ILE A 87 4.61 2.25 -0.77
N LEU A 88 3.91 1.15 -1.00
CA LEU A 88 2.46 1.04 -0.83
C LEU A 88 2.15 0.03 0.27
N GLY A 89 1.44 0.46 1.29
CA GLY A 89 0.90 -0.43 2.34
C GLY A 89 -0.59 -0.67 2.13
N VAL A 90 -1.00 -1.95 2.17
CA VAL A 90 -2.39 -2.37 2.02
C VAL A 90 -2.88 -2.99 3.32
N CYS A 91 -3.99 -2.49 3.87
CA CYS A 91 -4.63 -2.94 5.08
C CYS A 91 -3.64 -2.97 6.28
N LEU A 92 -3.15 -4.13 6.70
CA LEU A 92 -2.09 -4.22 7.72
C LEU A 92 -0.84 -3.42 7.32
N GLY A 93 -0.47 -3.41 6.04
CA GLY A 93 0.63 -2.60 5.52
C GLY A 93 0.40 -1.09 5.66
N HIS A 94 -0.84 -0.62 5.48
CA HIS A 94 -1.23 0.75 5.76
C HIS A 94 -1.07 1.08 7.26
N GLN A 95 -1.51 0.17 8.13
CA GLN A 95 -1.36 0.32 9.58
C GLN A 95 0.12 0.32 9.98
N ALA A 96 0.96 -0.49 9.34
CA ALA A 96 2.42 -0.50 9.55
C ALA A 96 3.07 0.84 9.17
N ILE A 97 2.62 1.47 8.09
CA ILE A 97 3.06 2.83 7.72
C ILE A 97 2.62 3.84 8.79
N GLY A 98 1.35 3.81 9.19
CA GLY A 98 0.84 4.68 10.25
C GLY A 98 1.67 4.57 11.53
N ALA A 99 1.93 3.34 11.99
CA ALA A 99 2.73 3.05 13.17
C ALA A 99 4.20 3.48 13.02
N ALA A 100 4.79 3.26 11.84
CA ALA A 100 6.19 3.62 11.56
C ALA A 100 6.48 5.12 11.73
N PHE A 101 5.50 5.95 11.43
CA PHE A 101 5.59 7.42 11.57
C PHE A 101 4.97 7.95 12.88
N GLY A 102 4.53 7.08 13.80
CA GLY A 102 4.07 7.45 15.14
C GLY A 102 2.56 7.62 15.29
N GLY A 103 1.78 7.22 14.30
CA GLY A 103 0.32 7.15 14.40
C GLY A 103 -0.15 6.03 15.34
N LYS A 104 -1.36 6.18 15.88
CA LYS A 104 -1.98 5.14 16.71
C LYS A 104 -2.81 4.19 15.87
N VAL A 105 -2.67 2.90 16.13
CA VAL A 105 -3.49 1.83 15.57
C VAL A 105 -4.39 1.30 16.69
N VAL A 106 -5.69 1.45 16.53
CA VAL A 106 -6.69 1.15 17.56
C VAL A 106 -7.87 0.36 16.95
N PRO A 107 -8.73 -0.27 17.76
CA PRO A 107 -9.96 -0.86 17.25
C PRO A 107 -10.76 0.15 16.42
N ALA A 108 -11.18 -0.27 15.23
CA ALA A 108 -11.98 0.56 14.34
C ALA A 108 -13.35 0.84 14.94
N PRO A 109 -13.94 2.04 14.70
CA PRO A 109 -15.29 2.35 15.18
C PRO A 109 -16.34 1.36 14.68
N VAL A 110 -16.14 0.83 13.48
CA VAL A 110 -17.00 -0.17 12.85
C VAL A 110 -16.16 -1.35 12.38
N LEU A 111 -16.53 -2.54 12.85
CA LEU A 111 -15.92 -3.78 12.38
C LEU A 111 -16.34 -4.06 10.93
N MET A 112 -15.37 -4.20 10.05
CA MET A 112 -15.56 -4.51 8.65
C MET A 112 -15.04 -5.90 8.31
N HIS A 113 -15.91 -6.72 7.72
CA HIS A 113 -15.57 -8.06 7.29
C HIS A 113 -16.24 -8.38 5.95
N GLY A 114 -15.52 -8.14 4.86
CA GLY A 114 -16.01 -8.38 3.50
C GLY A 114 -17.10 -7.42 3.04
N LYS A 115 -17.23 -6.26 3.66
CA LYS A 115 -18.24 -5.25 3.30
C LYS A 115 -17.65 -4.25 2.31
N VAL A 116 -18.47 -3.84 1.36
CA VAL A 116 -18.14 -2.75 0.43
C VAL A 116 -18.61 -1.43 1.05
N SER A 117 -17.74 -0.43 1.02
CA SER A 117 -18.03 0.92 1.48
C SER A 117 -17.65 1.94 0.40
N PRO A 118 -18.38 3.08 0.30
CA PRO A 118 -17.93 4.20 -0.51
C PRO A 118 -16.69 4.84 0.14
N ILE A 119 -15.63 4.95 -0.66
CA ILE A 119 -14.37 5.58 -0.25
C ILE A 119 -14.26 6.94 -0.92
N HIS A 120 -14.26 7.99 -0.13
CA HIS A 120 -14.03 9.35 -0.56
C HIS A 120 -12.52 9.63 -0.60
N HIS A 121 -12.07 10.48 -1.51
CA HIS A 121 -10.66 10.86 -1.62
C HIS A 121 -10.49 12.25 -2.27
N ASP A 122 -9.31 12.82 -2.13
CA ASP A 122 -8.95 14.13 -2.66
C ASP A 122 -8.30 14.07 -4.07
N GLY A 123 -8.16 12.90 -4.65
CA GLY A 123 -7.56 12.68 -5.97
C GLY A 123 -6.03 12.69 -5.99
N THR A 124 -5.35 12.78 -4.85
CA THR A 124 -3.89 12.80 -4.80
C THR A 124 -3.26 11.41 -4.68
N GLY A 125 -1.97 11.30 -5.02
CA GLY A 125 -1.20 10.07 -4.91
C GLY A 125 -1.78 8.93 -5.75
N VAL A 126 -2.05 7.79 -5.11
CA VAL A 126 -2.58 6.59 -5.78
C VAL A 126 -4.03 6.74 -6.23
N PHE A 127 -4.72 7.81 -5.83
CA PHE A 127 -6.13 8.07 -6.19
C PHE A 127 -6.29 8.92 -7.44
N ARG A 128 -5.23 9.24 -8.16
CA ARG A 128 -5.30 10.04 -9.39
C ARG A 128 -6.18 9.37 -10.44
N GLY A 129 -7.10 10.14 -11.01
CA GLY A 129 -7.97 9.69 -12.09
C GLY A 129 -9.10 8.75 -11.65
N LEU A 130 -9.32 8.56 -10.34
CA LEU A 130 -10.45 7.84 -9.80
C LEU A 130 -11.62 8.79 -9.53
N ASP A 131 -12.83 8.27 -9.67
CA ASP A 131 -14.04 8.95 -9.19
C ASP A 131 -14.10 8.92 -7.65
N SER A 132 -14.64 9.97 -7.03
CA SER A 132 -14.86 10.03 -5.59
C SER A 132 -16.35 10.28 -5.28
N PRO A 133 -17.01 9.41 -4.49
CA PRO A 133 -16.46 8.18 -3.93
C PRO A 133 -16.42 7.02 -4.94
N PHE A 134 -15.61 5.99 -4.62
CA PHE A 134 -15.65 4.70 -5.31
C PHE A 134 -15.91 3.56 -4.31
N PRO A 135 -16.53 2.44 -4.72
CA PRO A 135 -16.76 1.31 -3.86
C PRO A 135 -15.47 0.50 -3.63
N ALA A 136 -15.18 0.14 -2.39
CA ALA A 136 -14.04 -0.74 -2.06
C ALA A 136 -14.38 -1.69 -0.93
N THR A 137 -13.80 -2.88 -0.99
CA THR A 137 -13.95 -3.92 0.02
C THR A 137 -13.07 -3.63 1.23
N ARG A 138 -13.65 -3.83 2.41
CA ARG A 138 -12.99 -3.64 3.69
C ARG A 138 -13.02 -4.93 4.52
N TYR A 139 -11.83 -5.30 5.06
CA TYR A 139 -11.64 -6.44 5.97
C TYR A 139 -10.74 -6.00 7.12
N HIS A 140 -11.20 -5.10 7.99
CA HIS A 140 -10.36 -4.64 9.10
C HIS A 140 -11.14 -4.43 10.39
N SER A 141 -10.49 -4.78 11.50
CA SER A 141 -10.95 -4.51 12.87
C SER A 141 -10.15 -3.39 13.55
N LEU A 142 -9.07 -2.93 12.91
CA LEU A 142 -8.22 -1.85 13.38
C LEU A 142 -8.23 -0.69 12.38
N ALA A 143 -7.95 0.52 12.87
CA ALA A 143 -7.81 1.72 12.07
C ALA A 143 -6.67 2.59 12.61
N VAL A 144 -6.06 3.36 11.72
CA VAL A 144 -5.08 4.38 12.11
C VAL A 144 -5.82 5.63 12.53
N VAL A 145 -5.56 6.07 13.75
CA VAL A 145 -6.05 7.34 14.30
C VAL A 145 -4.86 8.19 14.75
N GLU A 146 -5.09 9.45 15.10
CA GLU A 146 -4.01 10.38 15.44
C GLU A 146 -2.91 10.33 14.37
N VAL A 147 -3.32 10.52 13.11
CA VAL A 147 -2.40 10.49 11.97
C VAL A 147 -1.31 11.53 12.15
N PRO A 148 -0.02 11.13 12.14
CA PRO A 148 1.08 12.05 12.40
C PRO A 148 1.22 13.10 11.30
N GLU A 149 1.83 14.24 11.62
CA GLU A 149 1.98 15.39 10.70
C GLU A 149 2.71 15.01 9.38
N ALA A 150 3.61 14.04 9.44
CA ALA A 150 4.32 13.55 8.26
C ALA A 150 3.39 12.89 7.21
N LEU A 151 2.20 12.45 7.62
CA LEU A 151 1.22 11.81 6.76
C LEU A 151 0.04 12.74 6.48
N VAL A 152 -0.39 12.79 5.23
CA VAL A 152 -1.58 13.53 4.79
C VAL A 152 -2.68 12.53 4.49
N VAL A 153 -3.79 12.60 5.22
CA VAL A 153 -4.99 11.81 4.91
C VAL A 153 -5.54 12.26 3.57
N ASN A 154 -5.66 11.35 2.63
CA ASN A 154 -6.15 11.60 1.29
C ASN A 154 -7.34 10.71 0.88
N ALA A 155 -7.75 9.77 1.75
CA ALA A 155 -8.99 9.00 1.57
C ALA A 155 -9.64 8.67 2.92
N TRP A 156 -11.00 8.58 2.93
CA TRP A 156 -11.79 8.30 4.12
C TRP A 156 -13.12 7.63 3.77
N ALA A 157 -13.71 6.96 4.75
CA ALA A 157 -15.09 6.51 4.74
C ALA A 157 -15.92 7.34 5.73
N GLU A 158 -17.14 7.72 5.33
CA GLU A 158 -18.10 8.39 6.22
C GLU A 158 -18.84 7.33 7.04
N GLU A 159 -18.84 7.47 8.34
CA GLU A 159 -19.49 6.55 9.29
C GLU A 159 -20.29 7.32 10.32
N ALA A 160 -21.19 6.64 11.04
CA ALA A 160 -22.08 7.29 12.01
C ALA A 160 -21.33 8.06 13.12
N GLY A 161 -20.09 7.65 13.43
CA GLY A 161 -19.22 8.29 14.43
C GLY A 161 -18.23 9.30 13.87
N GLY A 162 -18.28 9.61 12.55
CA GLY A 162 -17.35 10.49 11.88
C GLY A 162 -16.60 9.80 10.74
N ARG A 163 -15.44 10.31 10.40
CA ARG A 163 -14.62 9.76 9.31
C ARG A 163 -13.63 8.73 9.81
N THR A 164 -13.55 7.60 9.12
CA THR A 164 -12.49 6.61 9.30
C THR A 164 -11.45 6.78 8.19
N VAL A 165 -10.17 6.87 8.54
CA VAL A 165 -9.07 7.02 7.57
C VAL A 165 -8.98 5.77 6.70
N MET A 166 -9.05 5.96 5.39
CA MET A 166 -8.96 4.90 4.39
C MET A 166 -7.72 5.01 3.49
N GLY A 167 -7.02 6.12 3.56
CA GLY A 167 -5.77 6.32 2.84
C GLY A 167 -5.00 7.53 3.34
N PHE A 168 -3.70 7.47 3.19
CA PHE A 168 -2.80 8.60 3.39
C PHE A 168 -1.58 8.48 2.47
N ARG A 169 -0.89 9.58 2.32
CA ARG A 169 0.43 9.66 1.69
C ARG A 169 1.40 10.41 2.59
N HIS A 170 2.68 10.08 2.50
CA HIS A 170 3.72 10.88 3.17
C HIS A 170 3.90 12.22 2.45
N ARG A 171 4.27 13.28 3.20
CA ARG A 171 4.47 14.63 2.64
C ARG A 171 5.65 14.67 1.69
N ASP A 172 6.77 14.04 2.07
CA ASP A 172 8.07 14.16 1.40
C ASP A 172 8.52 12.88 0.71
N TYR A 173 8.04 11.71 1.17
CA TYR A 173 8.44 10.41 0.62
C TYR A 173 7.35 9.81 -0.27
N PRO A 174 7.69 8.98 -1.24
CA PRO A 174 6.72 8.29 -2.10
C PRO A 174 6.10 7.09 -1.37
N THR A 175 5.53 7.35 -0.21
CA THR A 175 4.92 6.34 0.68
C THR A 175 3.42 6.58 0.75
N HIS A 176 2.66 5.55 0.42
CA HIS A 176 1.20 5.55 0.36
C HIS A 176 0.61 4.40 1.18
N GLY A 177 -0.51 4.64 1.82
CA GLY A 177 -1.27 3.61 2.52
C GLY A 177 -2.72 3.61 2.12
N VAL A 178 -3.31 2.42 1.95
CA VAL A 178 -4.75 2.22 1.74
C VAL A 178 -5.26 1.17 2.73
N GLN A 179 -6.33 1.49 3.47
CA GLN A 179 -6.89 0.59 4.48
C GLN A 179 -7.80 -0.49 3.87
N PHE A 180 -8.41 -0.20 2.73
CA PHE A 180 -9.25 -1.13 1.99
C PHE A 180 -8.40 -2.09 1.12
N HIS A 181 -9.05 -3.04 0.46
CA HIS A 181 -8.42 -4.09 -0.33
C HIS A 181 -8.54 -3.81 -1.84
N PRO A 182 -7.52 -3.23 -2.49
CA PRO A 182 -7.53 -2.99 -3.93
C PRO A 182 -7.48 -4.28 -4.77
N GLU A 183 -7.03 -5.39 -4.19
CA GLU A 183 -6.97 -6.70 -4.84
C GLU A 183 -8.30 -7.45 -4.85
N SER A 184 -9.29 -6.98 -4.10
CA SER A 184 -10.64 -7.56 -4.14
C SER A 184 -11.31 -7.28 -5.48
N TYR A 185 -11.95 -8.30 -6.06
CA TYR A 185 -12.70 -8.15 -7.31
C TYR A 185 -13.88 -7.16 -7.19
N LEU A 186 -14.37 -6.92 -5.97
CA LEU A 186 -15.41 -5.91 -5.69
C LEU A 186 -14.85 -4.48 -5.58
N THR A 187 -13.54 -4.31 -5.62
CA THR A 187 -12.87 -3.00 -5.69
C THR A 187 -12.46 -2.74 -7.13
N GLU A 188 -13.39 -2.29 -7.97
CA GLU A 188 -13.16 -2.09 -9.42
C GLU A 188 -12.01 -1.12 -9.71
N ALA A 189 -11.82 -0.11 -8.87
CA ALA A 189 -10.72 0.85 -8.97
C ALA A 189 -9.35 0.27 -8.58
N GLY A 190 -9.28 -0.96 -8.06
CA GLY A 190 -8.08 -1.51 -7.45
C GLY A 190 -6.87 -1.58 -8.37
N LYS A 191 -7.06 -2.01 -9.63
CA LYS A 191 -5.97 -2.05 -10.61
C LYS A 191 -5.43 -0.66 -10.96
N LEU A 192 -6.29 0.36 -11.02
CA LEU A 192 -5.85 1.73 -11.28
C LEU A 192 -5.03 2.29 -10.12
N ILE A 193 -5.41 1.96 -8.87
CA ILE A 193 -4.63 2.32 -7.68
C ILE A 193 -3.22 1.72 -7.75
N LEU A 194 -3.11 0.42 -8.06
CA LEU A 194 -1.82 -0.24 -8.22
C LEU A 194 -1.02 0.31 -9.40
N LYS A 195 -1.67 0.59 -10.52
CA LYS A 195 -1.04 1.25 -11.67
C LYS A 195 -0.49 2.63 -11.29
N ASN A 196 -1.27 3.45 -10.59
CA ASN A 196 -0.83 4.76 -10.11
C ASN A 196 0.39 4.65 -9.19
N PHE A 197 0.43 3.63 -8.33
CA PHE A 197 1.60 3.36 -7.50
C PHE A 197 2.83 2.97 -8.33
N LEU A 198 2.68 2.12 -9.34
CA LEU A 198 3.78 1.72 -10.23
C LEU A 198 4.31 2.90 -11.08
N GLU A 199 3.43 3.84 -11.44
CA GLU A 199 3.73 5.00 -12.27
C GLU A 199 4.07 6.28 -11.47
N ASP A 200 4.12 6.19 -10.13
CA ASP A 200 4.52 7.32 -9.28
C ASP A 200 5.90 7.83 -9.73
N PRO A 201 6.05 9.13 -10.09
CA PRO A 201 7.24 9.67 -10.72
C PRO A 201 8.43 9.86 -9.76
N TRP A 202 8.58 8.98 -8.78
CA TRP A 202 9.72 9.02 -7.88
C TRP A 202 11.01 8.64 -8.60
N THR A 203 11.96 9.55 -8.61
CA THR A 203 13.35 9.32 -9.06
C THR A 203 14.27 9.43 -7.85
N ARG A 204 15.14 8.43 -7.68
CA ARG A 204 16.19 8.41 -6.64
C ARG A 204 17.21 9.52 -6.84
#